data_1ff88ef65563833d363f83e0042322b8
#
_entry.id   1ff88ef65563833d363f83e0042322b8
#
_cell.length_a   1.000
_cell.length_b   1.000
_cell.length_c   1.000
_cell.angle_alpha   90.00
_cell.angle_beta   90.00
_cell.angle_gamma   90.00
#
_symmetry.space_group_name_H-M   'P 1'
#
loop_
_entity.id
_entity.type
_entity.pdbx_description
1 polymer ?
#
loop_
_entity_poly.entity_id
_entity_poly.type
_entity_poly.pdbx_seq_one_letter_code
_entity_poly.pdbx_strand_id
1 'polypeptide(L)'
;MLLLWWWSLDFPFFWDNVLLSSLFADWFYDNGMNAFILGSEIDCGHPPFFGWYLAAWWNALGKTLWVSHLAMLPFLVGIGSFLFLLLKYFVRESEKFISLLLLLEPTFLAQCTMVSNDVVQLFGFLMAWCAILYRKWIWVIPATLVMTVVSIRGAVMVFALFVGGLILNKIRDQEWAWSRIVYFVPAGLLFLLWNGYHWKETGALLVGNNPAWAEHYQAVTIDVLVKHLIVFVKVFLDFGRLFVWLGLLVFMVKTKGRFTQKQKEIVYPAAGMLVVFALVLFSNTNPIGHRYLLPFYFFPLLLLLTYFEHPWTRLKKGIFVLVGIGLLTGHLWVYPPTMAQGWDSSLAHVPYFELKAEAMGFIEKEGIDPTEVAAPFFMYRPAEITNLSNEFPALTRFESPISNQKYILFTNVSNDFSDDDIALLEKEWEVVFYKKKMGVFVVLYSSE
;
A
#
# COMPACT_ATOMS: atom_id res chain seq x y z
N MET A 1 8.07 -14.28 2.45
CA MET A 1 8.45 -12.87 2.64
C MET A 1 9.91 -12.62 2.25
N LEU A 2 10.95 -13.03 3.03
CA LEU A 2 12.35 -12.72 2.70
C LEU A 2 12.82 -13.29 1.35
N LEU A 3 12.32 -14.44 0.91
CA LEU A 3 12.61 -14.97 -0.42
C LEU A 3 12.03 -14.09 -1.54
N LEU A 4 10.82 -13.53 -1.35
CA LEU A 4 10.24 -12.59 -2.30
C LEU A 4 11.01 -11.27 -2.32
N TRP A 5 11.39 -10.76 -1.15
CA TRP A 5 12.26 -9.58 -1.06
C TRP A 5 13.59 -9.82 -1.80
N TRP A 6 14.24 -10.98 -1.60
CA TRP A 6 15.46 -11.32 -2.33
C TRP A 6 15.27 -11.37 -3.85
N TRP A 7 14.16 -11.94 -4.29
CA TRP A 7 13.80 -12.00 -5.70
C TRP A 7 13.52 -10.63 -6.32
N SER A 8 13.10 -9.66 -5.54
CA SER A 8 12.71 -8.32 -5.99
C SER A 8 13.83 -7.27 -5.89
N LEU A 9 15.08 -7.65 -5.57
CA LEU A 9 16.16 -6.69 -5.32
C LEU A 9 16.46 -5.74 -6.50
N ASP A 10 16.16 -6.19 -7.72
CA ASP A 10 16.36 -5.41 -8.94
C ASP A 10 15.04 -4.88 -9.54
N PHE A 11 13.92 -4.99 -8.79
CA PHE A 11 12.64 -4.47 -9.27
C PHE A 11 12.64 -2.94 -9.26
N PRO A 12 12.17 -2.31 -10.35
CA PRO A 12 11.99 -0.88 -10.42
C PRO A 12 11.01 -0.34 -9.36
N PHE A 13 11.13 0.94 -9.04
CA PHE A 13 10.07 1.62 -8.32
C PHE A 13 8.78 1.57 -9.11
N PHE A 14 7.70 1.34 -8.41
CA PHE A 14 6.41 1.07 -9.03
C PHE A 14 5.30 1.85 -8.34
N TRP A 15 4.32 2.30 -9.12
CA TRP A 15 3.13 3.01 -8.66
C TRP A 15 3.51 4.27 -7.86
N ASP A 16 2.79 4.59 -6.77
CA ASP A 16 3.07 5.76 -5.93
C ASP A 16 4.48 5.77 -5.30
N ASN A 17 5.16 4.61 -5.24
CA ASN A 17 6.52 4.57 -4.73
C ASN A 17 7.53 5.27 -5.64
N VAL A 18 7.17 5.50 -6.92
CA VAL A 18 7.95 6.34 -7.83
C VAL A 18 8.00 7.79 -7.30
N LEU A 19 6.88 8.28 -6.76
CA LEU A 19 6.80 9.64 -6.19
C LEU A 19 7.26 9.67 -4.73
N LEU A 20 6.57 8.89 -3.88
CA LEU A 20 6.71 8.98 -2.41
C LEU A 20 8.00 8.36 -1.86
N SER A 21 8.70 7.56 -2.66
CA SER A 21 9.96 6.92 -2.27
C SER A 21 11.10 7.42 -3.14
N SER A 22 11.11 7.08 -4.44
CA SER A 22 12.24 7.38 -5.33
C SER A 22 12.44 8.88 -5.52
N LEU A 23 11.41 9.61 -5.97
CA LEU A 23 11.55 11.05 -6.27
C LEU A 23 11.86 11.88 -5.01
N PHE A 24 11.27 11.51 -3.85
CA PHE A 24 11.62 12.16 -2.59
C PHE A 24 13.06 11.87 -2.18
N ALA A 25 13.53 10.63 -2.35
CA ALA A 25 14.91 10.27 -2.05
C ALA A 25 15.90 10.95 -2.99
N ASP A 26 15.56 11.03 -4.27
CA ASP A 26 16.33 11.70 -5.30
C ASP A 26 16.52 13.18 -4.97
N TRP A 27 15.44 13.85 -4.59
CA TRP A 27 15.50 15.25 -4.18
C TRP A 27 16.49 15.49 -3.00
N PHE A 28 16.45 14.62 -1.96
CA PHE A 28 17.38 14.72 -0.84
C PHE A 28 18.82 14.35 -1.23
N TYR A 29 18.97 13.41 -2.14
CA TYR A 29 20.27 12.98 -2.62
C TYR A 29 21.00 14.10 -3.36
N ASP A 30 20.27 14.85 -4.21
CA ASP A 30 20.82 15.92 -5.05
C ASP A 30 20.89 17.27 -4.32
N ASN A 31 19.93 17.60 -3.46
CA ASN A 31 19.86 18.90 -2.77
C ASN A 31 20.43 18.87 -1.35
N GLY A 32 20.91 17.70 -0.88
CA GLY A 32 21.49 17.51 0.43
C GLY A 32 20.48 17.23 1.53
N MET A 33 20.97 16.68 2.64
CA MET A 33 20.17 16.10 3.73
C MET A 33 19.65 17.13 4.75
N ASN A 34 19.91 18.42 4.55
CA ASN A 34 19.66 19.47 5.55
C ASN A 34 18.30 20.15 5.44
N ALA A 35 17.64 20.04 4.30
CA ALA A 35 16.32 20.63 4.06
C ALA A 35 15.24 19.57 4.19
N PHE A 36 14.22 19.80 5.04
CA PHE A 36 13.11 18.87 5.23
C PHE A 36 11.84 19.26 4.44
N ILE A 37 11.88 20.34 3.66
CA ILE A 37 10.81 20.72 2.74
C ILE A 37 11.23 20.35 1.33
N LEU A 38 10.36 19.62 0.66
CA LEU A 38 10.52 19.25 -0.74
C LEU A 38 10.22 20.42 -1.68
N GLY A 39 10.74 20.38 -2.89
CA GLY A 39 10.37 21.35 -3.93
C GLY A 39 8.86 21.34 -4.19
N SER A 40 8.28 22.51 -4.50
CA SER A 40 6.82 22.68 -4.69
C SER A 40 6.20 21.76 -5.72
N GLU A 41 6.99 21.28 -6.70
CA GLU A 41 6.54 20.38 -7.76
C GLU A 41 6.31 18.93 -7.30
N ILE A 42 6.98 18.53 -6.21
CA ILE A 42 6.91 17.17 -5.68
C ILE A 42 6.29 17.10 -4.29
N ASP A 43 6.14 18.25 -3.62
CA ASP A 43 5.56 18.32 -2.28
C ASP A 43 4.07 17.95 -2.31
N CYS A 44 3.72 16.93 -1.53
CA CYS A 44 2.34 16.47 -1.35
C CYS A 44 1.84 16.66 0.10
N GLY A 45 2.60 17.38 0.95
CA GLY A 45 2.31 17.62 2.36
C GLY A 45 2.67 16.46 3.29
N HIS A 46 3.03 15.29 2.76
CA HIS A 46 3.49 14.18 3.59
C HIS A 46 4.84 14.49 4.23
N PRO A 47 5.08 14.09 5.51
CA PRO A 47 6.42 14.13 6.08
C PRO A 47 7.37 13.30 5.19
N PRO A 48 8.48 13.88 4.68
CA PRO A 48 9.31 13.23 3.66
C PRO A 48 10.40 12.33 4.25
N PHE A 49 10.27 11.93 5.52
CA PHE A 49 11.32 11.21 6.25
C PHE A 49 11.71 9.88 5.60
N PHE A 50 10.77 9.20 4.91
CA PHE A 50 11.11 7.97 4.22
C PHE A 50 12.03 8.22 3.03
N GLY A 51 11.80 9.27 2.24
CA GLY A 51 12.72 9.70 1.19
C GLY A 51 14.09 10.09 1.75
N TRP A 52 14.12 10.84 2.86
CA TRP A 52 15.35 11.18 3.57
C TRP A 52 16.12 9.93 4.03
N TYR A 53 15.42 8.98 4.63
CA TYR A 53 15.99 7.70 5.06
C TYR A 53 16.61 6.94 3.88
N LEU A 54 15.92 6.86 2.75
CA LEU A 54 16.39 6.18 1.56
C LEU A 54 17.60 6.89 0.94
N ALA A 55 17.58 8.23 0.87
CA ALA A 55 18.73 9.03 0.43
C ALA A 55 19.97 8.84 1.32
N ALA A 56 19.77 8.64 2.64
CA ALA A 56 20.88 8.30 3.54
C ALA A 56 21.54 6.96 3.18
N TRP A 57 20.76 5.95 2.81
CA TRP A 57 21.27 4.68 2.30
C TRP A 57 22.01 4.86 0.97
N TRP A 58 21.47 5.66 0.06
CA TRP A 58 22.12 5.96 -1.23
C TRP A 58 23.44 6.68 -1.05
N ASN A 59 23.53 7.66 -0.14
CA ASN A 59 24.78 8.34 0.18
C ASN A 59 25.83 7.39 0.78
N ALA A 60 25.41 6.38 1.54
CA ALA A 60 26.32 5.45 2.21
C ALA A 60 26.79 4.31 1.30
N LEU A 61 25.92 3.78 0.43
CA LEU A 61 26.15 2.52 -0.31
C LEU A 61 25.94 2.64 -1.83
N GLY A 62 25.55 3.81 -2.33
CA GLY A 62 25.27 4.08 -3.74
C GLY A 62 23.78 4.07 -4.10
N LYS A 63 23.42 4.92 -5.08
CA LYS A 63 22.05 5.08 -5.61
C LYS A 63 21.74 3.92 -6.58
N THR A 64 21.23 2.80 -6.05
CA THR A 64 20.87 1.60 -6.82
C THR A 64 19.59 0.97 -6.31
N LEU A 65 18.90 0.18 -7.15
CA LEU A 65 17.71 -0.58 -6.77
C LEU A 65 18.02 -1.54 -5.62
N TRP A 66 19.16 -2.26 -5.71
CA TRP A 66 19.59 -3.19 -4.67
C TRP A 66 19.73 -2.51 -3.29
N VAL A 67 20.37 -1.33 -3.22
CA VAL A 67 20.50 -0.56 -1.96
C VAL A 67 19.13 -0.09 -1.46
N SER A 68 18.26 0.33 -2.38
CA SER A 68 16.90 0.76 -2.04
C SER A 68 16.09 -0.37 -1.42
N HIS A 69 16.13 -1.57 -1.98
CA HIS A 69 15.49 -2.74 -1.41
C HIS A 69 16.17 -3.22 -0.12
N LEU A 70 17.51 -3.10 0.00
CA LEU A 70 18.24 -3.42 1.23
C LEU A 70 17.77 -2.53 2.39
N ALA A 71 17.49 -1.27 2.14
CA ALA A 71 16.94 -0.35 3.14
C ALA A 71 15.58 -0.81 3.71
N MET A 72 14.83 -1.66 3.00
CA MET A 72 13.56 -2.22 3.49
C MET A 72 13.74 -3.40 4.45
N LEU A 73 14.90 -4.07 4.43
CA LEU A 73 15.14 -5.30 5.18
C LEU A 73 14.88 -5.18 6.69
N PRO A 74 15.32 -4.11 7.40
CA PRO A 74 15.04 -3.96 8.83
C PRO A 74 13.54 -3.97 9.16
N PHE A 75 12.72 -3.31 8.33
CA PHE A 75 11.28 -3.26 8.52
C PHE A 75 10.63 -4.62 8.25
N LEU A 76 11.04 -5.32 7.20
CA LEU A 76 10.52 -6.66 6.87
C LEU A 76 10.86 -7.67 7.98
N VAL A 77 12.09 -7.68 8.48
CA VAL A 77 12.48 -8.54 9.61
C VAL A 77 11.67 -8.21 10.86
N GLY A 78 11.47 -6.92 11.14
CA GLY A 78 10.62 -6.46 12.24
C GLY A 78 9.16 -6.92 12.09
N ILE A 79 8.56 -6.76 10.90
CA ILE A 79 7.21 -7.24 10.60
C ILE A 79 7.09 -8.73 10.86
N GLY A 80 8.04 -9.54 10.35
CA GLY A 80 8.06 -10.98 10.59
C GLY A 80 8.10 -11.32 12.10
N SER A 81 8.90 -10.57 12.87
CA SER A 81 9.01 -10.74 14.33
C SER A 81 7.69 -10.38 15.03
N PHE A 82 7.04 -9.28 14.65
CA PHE A 82 5.76 -8.88 15.26
C PHE A 82 4.61 -9.79 14.85
N LEU A 83 4.56 -10.26 13.61
CA LEU A 83 3.59 -11.28 13.20
C LEU A 83 3.77 -12.58 14.02
N PHE A 84 5.01 -12.99 14.26
CA PHE A 84 5.28 -14.14 15.15
C PHE A 84 4.78 -13.90 16.58
N LEU A 85 4.96 -12.69 17.13
CA LEU A 85 4.44 -12.34 18.46
C LEU A 85 2.90 -12.36 18.50
N LEU A 86 2.22 -11.84 17.44
CA LEU A 86 0.77 -11.91 17.33
C LEU A 86 0.26 -13.35 17.30
N LEU A 87 0.93 -14.20 16.53
CA LEU A 87 0.62 -15.63 16.49
C LEU A 87 0.81 -16.31 17.85
N LYS A 88 1.94 -16.04 18.51
CA LYS A 88 2.21 -16.57 19.85
C LYS A 88 1.14 -16.15 20.86
N TYR A 89 0.55 -14.97 20.68
CA TYR A 89 -0.49 -14.45 21.57
C TYR A 89 -1.85 -15.11 21.31
N PHE A 90 -2.26 -15.20 20.05
CA PHE A 90 -3.62 -15.61 19.68
C PHE A 90 -3.75 -17.10 19.34
N VAL A 91 -2.69 -17.75 18.85
CA VAL A 91 -2.72 -19.12 18.32
C VAL A 91 -1.88 -20.04 19.21
N ARG A 92 -2.35 -21.29 19.44
CA ARG A 92 -1.61 -22.27 20.21
C ARG A 92 -0.33 -22.73 19.50
N GLU A 93 0.70 -23.10 20.26
CA GLU A 93 2.00 -23.54 19.70
C GLU A 93 1.91 -24.74 18.74
N SER A 94 1.00 -25.67 19.03
CA SER A 94 0.76 -26.88 18.22
C SER A 94 0.22 -26.58 16.82
N GLU A 95 -0.29 -25.38 16.58
CA GLU A 95 -0.99 -24.99 15.35
C GLU A 95 -0.23 -23.94 14.54
N LYS A 96 1.06 -23.75 14.79
CA LYS A 96 1.86 -22.68 14.15
C LYS A 96 1.91 -22.78 12.62
N PHE A 97 1.78 -23.97 12.02
CA PHE A 97 1.78 -24.12 10.57
C PHE A 97 0.62 -23.39 9.87
N ILE A 98 -0.52 -23.21 10.57
CA ILE A 98 -1.66 -22.46 10.02
C ILE A 98 -1.33 -20.97 9.83
N SER A 99 -0.27 -20.49 10.49
CA SER A 99 0.23 -19.13 10.37
C SER A 99 0.73 -18.79 8.95
N LEU A 100 1.01 -19.78 8.13
CA LEU A 100 1.33 -19.58 6.73
C LEU A 100 0.27 -18.76 5.99
N LEU A 101 -1.01 -18.88 6.39
CA LEU A 101 -2.08 -18.06 5.80
C LEU A 101 -1.86 -16.55 5.96
N LEU A 102 -1.28 -16.09 7.09
CA LEU A 102 -0.94 -14.67 7.26
C LEU A 102 0.13 -14.21 6.28
N LEU A 103 1.09 -15.09 5.97
CA LEU A 103 2.16 -14.79 5.02
C LEU A 103 1.70 -14.85 3.56
N LEU A 104 0.49 -15.37 3.30
CA LEU A 104 -0.10 -15.42 1.96
C LEU A 104 -1.00 -14.21 1.65
N GLU A 105 -1.09 -13.24 2.58
CA GLU A 105 -1.90 -12.04 2.37
C GLU A 105 -1.38 -11.26 1.13
N PRO A 106 -2.21 -11.07 0.07
CA PRO A 106 -1.71 -10.63 -1.22
C PRO A 106 -1.11 -9.22 -1.21
N THR A 107 -1.74 -8.25 -0.55
CA THR A 107 -1.21 -6.89 -0.48
C THR A 107 0.10 -6.86 0.31
N PHE A 108 0.19 -7.64 1.38
CA PHE A 108 1.44 -7.76 2.15
C PHE A 108 2.59 -8.33 1.30
N LEU A 109 2.34 -9.41 0.55
CA LEU A 109 3.37 -10.00 -0.30
C LEU A 109 3.81 -9.06 -1.43
N ALA A 110 2.85 -8.36 -2.07
CA ALA A 110 3.17 -7.37 -3.09
C ALA A 110 4.03 -6.23 -2.50
N GLN A 111 3.62 -5.68 -1.36
CA GLN A 111 4.37 -4.61 -0.70
C GLN A 111 5.76 -5.05 -0.21
N CYS A 112 5.96 -6.34 0.11
CA CYS A 112 7.29 -6.88 0.43
C CYS A 112 8.27 -6.87 -0.76
N THR A 113 7.77 -6.76 -2.00
CA THR A 113 8.59 -6.66 -3.22
C THR A 113 8.85 -5.23 -3.66
N MET A 114 8.42 -4.25 -2.90
CA MET A 114 8.50 -2.82 -3.24
C MET A 114 9.30 -2.04 -2.21
N VAL A 115 9.90 -0.94 -2.63
CA VAL A 115 10.49 0.07 -1.74
C VAL A 115 9.36 1.04 -1.33
N SER A 116 8.62 0.67 -0.29
CA SER A 116 7.34 1.30 0.05
C SER A 116 7.28 1.84 1.47
N ASN A 117 6.79 3.07 1.62
CA ASN A 117 6.48 3.69 2.90
C ASN A 117 5.33 2.97 3.64
N ASP A 118 4.43 2.26 2.93
CA ASP A 118 3.36 1.48 3.54
C ASP A 118 3.89 0.27 4.32
N VAL A 119 5.04 -0.29 3.93
CA VAL A 119 5.77 -1.32 4.70
C VAL A 119 6.28 -0.75 6.03
N VAL A 120 6.80 0.48 6.02
CA VAL A 120 7.26 1.15 7.24
C VAL A 120 6.09 1.46 8.18
N GLN A 121 4.95 1.86 7.63
CA GLN A 121 3.72 2.05 8.41
C GLN A 121 3.22 0.74 9.02
N LEU A 122 3.21 -0.36 8.25
CA LEU A 122 2.85 -1.68 8.75
C LEU A 122 3.77 -2.12 9.88
N PHE A 123 5.09 -1.92 9.74
CA PHE A 123 6.06 -2.19 10.81
C PHE A 123 5.70 -1.44 12.09
N GLY A 124 5.50 -0.12 12.00
CA GLY A 124 5.13 0.70 13.16
C GLY A 124 3.79 0.25 13.78
N PHE A 125 2.79 -0.03 12.95
CA PHE A 125 1.48 -0.50 13.40
C PHE A 125 1.59 -1.83 14.17
N LEU A 126 2.27 -2.83 13.61
CA LEU A 126 2.43 -4.14 14.25
C LEU A 126 3.24 -4.04 15.54
N MET A 127 4.30 -3.22 15.55
CA MET A 127 5.09 -2.94 16.74
C MET A 127 4.22 -2.32 17.84
N ALA A 128 3.44 -1.27 17.53
CA ALA A 128 2.56 -0.62 18.50
C ALA A 128 1.47 -1.59 18.99
N TRP A 129 0.84 -2.34 18.07
CA TRP A 129 -0.21 -3.30 18.44
C TRP A 129 0.32 -4.41 19.33
N CYS A 130 1.49 -5.00 19.02
CA CYS A 130 2.16 -5.95 19.90
C CYS A 130 2.48 -5.32 21.26
N ALA A 131 3.00 -4.09 21.31
CA ALA A 131 3.31 -3.40 22.55
C ALA A 131 2.06 -3.23 23.44
N ILE A 132 0.91 -2.87 22.84
CA ILE A 132 -0.39 -2.76 23.53
C ILE A 132 -0.84 -4.13 24.04
N LEU A 133 -0.79 -5.16 23.20
CA LEU A 133 -1.19 -6.53 23.55
C LEU A 133 -0.40 -7.09 24.73
N TYR A 134 0.92 -6.91 24.71
CA TYR A 134 1.83 -7.39 25.76
C TYR A 134 2.02 -6.41 26.93
N ARG A 135 1.26 -5.30 26.95
CA ARG A 135 1.33 -4.23 27.98
C ARG A 135 2.71 -3.58 28.10
N LYS A 136 3.49 -3.56 27.02
CA LYS A 136 4.80 -2.93 26.92
C LYS A 136 4.69 -1.51 26.37
N TRP A 137 3.90 -0.68 27.03
CA TRP A 137 3.45 0.62 26.55
C TRP A 137 4.56 1.57 26.07
N ILE A 138 5.75 1.49 26.70
CA ILE A 138 6.88 2.35 26.29
C ILE A 138 7.26 2.18 24.81
N TRP A 139 7.07 0.98 24.23
CA TRP A 139 7.36 0.69 22.82
C TRP A 139 6.30 1.26 21.84
N VAL A 140 5.18 1.73 22.36
CA VAL A 140 4.19 2.45 21.56
C VAL A 140 4.77 3.80 21.07
N ILE A 141 5.62 4.46 21.88
CA ILE A 141 6.23 5.75 21.52
C ILE A 141 7.04 5.64 20.22
N PRO A 142 8.12 4.85 20.13
CA PRO A 142 8.91 4.78 18.89
C PRO A 142 8.08 4.24 17.71
N ALA A 143 7.17 3.31 17.95
CA ALA A 143 6.30 2.75 16.91
C ALA A 143 5.41 3.82 16.27
N THR A 144 4.76 4.66 17.08
CA THR A 144 3.87 5.72 16.60
C THR A 144 4.64 6.90 16.00
N LEU A 145 5.83 7.21 16.51
CA LEU A 145 6.72 8.21 15.90
C LEU A 145 7.10 7.80 14.47
N VAL A 146 7.54 6.56 14.26
CA VAL A 146 7.86 6.04 12.91
C VAL A 146 6.69 6.19 11.96
N MET A 147 5.47 5.85 12.38
CA MET A 147 4.28 6.00 11.53
C MET A 147 4.01 7.46 11.16
N THR A 148 4.16 8.36 12.12
CA THR A 148 3.84 9.79 11.95
C THR A 148 4.81 10.50 11.00
N VAL A 149 6.11 10.14 11.00
CA VAL A 149 7.11 10.78 10.12
C VAL A 149 7.08 10.27 8.68
N VAL A 150 6.34 9.21 8.41
CA VAL A 150 6.30 8.58 7.07
C VAL A 150 5.12 9.09 6.25
N SER A 151 3.98 9.40 6.89
CA SER A 151 2.78 9.79 6.15
C SER A 151 1.72 10.41 7.07
N ILE A 152 0.92 11.33 6.54
CA ILE A 152 -0.30 11.85 7.20
C ILE A 152 -1.24 10.70 7.60
N ARG A 153 -1.39 9.67 6.76
CA ARG A 153 -2.15 8.45 7.09
C ARG A 153 -1.62 7.75 8.34
N GLY A 154 -0.31 7.82 8.58
CA GLY A 154 0.32 7.29 9.79
C GLY A 154 -0.22 7.95 11.06
N ALA A 155 -0.45 9.26 11.06
CA ALA A 155 -1.04 9.96 12.21
C ALA A 155 -2.48 9.51 12.48
N VAL A 156 -3.28 9.29 11.43
CA VAL A 156 -4.64 8.73 11.56
C VAL A 156 -4.59 7.31 12.15
N MET A 157 -3.64 6.50 11.68
CA MET A 157 -3.44 5.13 12.18
C MET A 157 -3.01 5.13 13.66
N VAL A 158 -2.20 6.11 14.09
CA VAL A 158 -1.83 6.31 15.51
C VAL A 158 -3.06 6.59 16.37
N PHE A 159 -3.96 7.46 15.91
CA PHE A 159 -5.22 7.71 16.62
C PHE A 159 -6.12 6.47 16.64
N ALA A 160 -6.21 5.75 15.54
CA ALA A 160 -6.95 4.47 15.49
C ALA A 160 -6.38 3.45 16.49
N LEU A 161 -5.05 3.31 16.60
CA LEU A 161 -4.39 2.44 17.57
C LEU A 161 -4.69 2.85 19.02
N PHE A 162 -4.78 4.15 19.32
CA PHE A 162 -5.20 4.63 20.64
C PHE A 162 -6.61 4.15 20.97
N VAL A 163 -7.58 4.34 20.05
CA VAL A 163 -8.96 3.87 20.22
C VAL A 163 -9.02 2.35 20.38
N GLY A 164 -8.29 1.60 19.52
CA GLY A 164 -8.18 0.15 19.63
C GLY A 164 -7.62 -0.30 20.99
N GLY A 165 -6.60 0.39 21.49
CA GLY A 165 -6.01 0.15 22.81
C GLY A 165 -7.00 0.40 23.96
N LEU A 166 -7.80 1.47 23.88
CA LEU A 166 -8.88 1.76 24.87
C LEU A 166 -9.92 0.63 24.88
N ILE A 167 -10.38 0.21 23.70
CA ILE A 167 -11.37 -0.88 23.56
C ILE A 167 -10.80 -2.18 24.12
N LEU A 168 -9.53 -2.49 23.80
CA LEU A 168 -8.86 -3.69 24.31
C LEU A 168 -8.78 -3.68 25.84
N ASN A 169 -8.39 -2.56 26.45
CA ASN A 169 -8.35 -2.42 27.90
C ASN A 169 -9.73 -2.59 28.52
N LYS A 170 -10.77 -2.01 27.89
CA LYS A 170 -12.16 -2.19 28.36
C LYS A 170 -12.61 -3.64 28.34
N ILE A 171 -12.19 -4.42 27.33
CA ILE A 171 -12.52 -5.85 27.21
C ILE A 171 -11.78 -6.69 28.26
N ARG A 172 -10.52 -6.35 28.58
CA ARG A 172 -9.66 -7.12 29.49
C ARG A 172 -9.88 -6.76 30.94
N ASP A 173 -9.84 -5.48 31.21
CA ASP A 173 -9.75 -4.95 32.58
C ASP A 173 -11.05 -4.27 33.05
N GLN A 174 -12.07 -4.22 32.17
CA GLN A 174 -13.34 -3.54 32.38
C GLN A 174 -13.20 -2.01 32.60
N GLU A 175 -12.03 -1.44 32.27
CA GLU A 175 -11.70 -0.03 32.48
C GLU A 175 -11.30 0.67 31.18
N TRP A 176 -11.67 1.96 31.06
CA TRP A 176 -11.20 2.84 30.01
C TRP A 176 -9.88 3.49 30.46
N ALA A 177 -8.74 2.93 30.03
CA ALA A 177 -7.43 3.37 30.46
C ALA A 177 -6.98 4.66 29.74
N TRP A 178 -7.71 5.77 29.91
CA TRP A 178 -7.43 7.07 29.24
C TRP A 178 -6.01 7.58 29.51
N SER A 179 -5.43 7.30 30.67
CA SER A 179 -4.04 7.66 30.99
C SER A 179 -3.01 7.13 30.00
N ARG A 180 -3.36 6.10 29.22
CA ARG A 180 -2.49 5.55 28.18
C ARG A 180 -2.26 6.49 27.00
N ILE A 181 -3.05 7.57 26.88
CA ILE A 181 -2.82 8.62 25.87
C ILE A 181 -1.40 9.20 25.96
N VAL A 182 -0.78 9.21 27.14
CA VAL A 182 0.58 9.74 27.34
C VAL A 182 1.61 9.08 26.38
N TYR A 183 1.42 7.83 25.99
CA TYR A 183 2.31 7.12 25.08
C TYR A 183 2.08 7.48 23.60
N PHE A 184 0.99 8.17 23.29
CA PHE A 184 0.64 8.64 21.94
C PHE A 184 0.91 10.14 21.76
N VAL A 185 1.02 10.89 22.87
CA VAL A 185 1.30 12.34 22.86
C VAL A 185 2.54 12.71 22.04
N PRO A 186 3.69 12.01 22.13
CA PRO A 186 4.86 12.34 21.32
C PRO A 186 4.59 12.32 19.82
N ALA A 187 3.83 11.35 19.32
CA ALA A 187 3.46 11.27 17.90
C ALA A 187 2.49 12.40 17.51
N GLY A 188 1.52 12.73 18.38
CA GLY A 188 0.61 13.86 18.16
C GLY A 188 1.36 15.21 18.12
N LEU A 189 2.30 15.43 19.03
CA LEU A 189 3.14 16.63 19.04
C LEU A 189 4.02 16.71 17.79
N LEU A 190 4.63 15.60 17.38
CA LEU A 190 5.44 15.54 16.16
C LEU A 190 4.60 15.87 14.92
N PHE A 191 3.39 15.34 14.84
CA PHE A 191 2.46 15.66 13.75
C PHE A 191 2.11 17.15 13.69
N LEU A 192 1.83 17.76 14.84
CA LEU A 192 1.54 19.20 14.92
C LEU A 192 2.76 20.04 14.57
N LEU A 193 3.95 19.67 15.05
CA LEU A 193 5.20 20.36 14.75
C LEU A 193 5.52 20.27 13.26
N TRP A 194 5.36 19.09 12.64
CA TRP A 194 5.55 18.94 11.20
C TRP A 194 4.60 19.85 10.42
N ASN A 195 3.30 19.78 10.69
CA ASN A 195 2.33 20.59 9.95
C ASN A 195 2.52 22.10 10.19
N GLY A 196 2.91 22.51 11.39
CA GLY A 196 3.24 23.91 11.68
C GLY A 196 4.48 24.39 10.93
N TYR A 197 5.51 23.54 10.85
CA TYR A 197 6.72 23.82 10.07
C TYR A 197 6.41 23.86 8.58
N HIS A 198 5.72 22.87 8.06
CA HIS A 198 5.33 22.79 6.66
C HIS A 198 4.48 24.00 6.24
N TRP A 199 3.49 24.36 7.06
CA TRP A 199 2.67 25.55 6.81
C TRP A 199 3.48 26.84 6.81
N LYS A 200 4.42 26.99 7.74
CA LYS A 200 5.28 28.18 7.81
C LYS A 200 6.13 28.34 6.54
N GLU A 201 6.66 27.25 6.00
CA GLU A 201 7.59 27.27 4.86
C GLU A 201 6.85 27.30 3.50
N THR A 202 5.68 26.64 3.39
CA THR A 202 4.96 26.47 2.11
C THR A 202 3.65 27.26 2.05
N GLY A 203 3.11 27.70 3.17
CA GLY A 203 1.76 28.27 3.26
C GLY A 203 0.63 27.25 3.18
N ALA A 204 0.94 25.96 3.01
CA ALA A 204 -0.04 24.86 2.89
C ALA A 204 -0.14 24.07 4.20
N LEU A 205 -1.36 23.74 4.63
CA LEU A 205 -1.65 22.93 5.79
C LEU A 205 -2.12 21.53 5.33
N LEU A 206 -1.49 20.46 5.83
CA LEU A 206 -1.81 19.04 5.56
C LEU A 206 -1.53 18.56 4.13
N VAL A 207 -1.74 19.39 3.13
CA VAL A 207 -1.58 19.04 1.70
C VAL A 207 -0.59 20.03 1.08
N GLY A 208 0.28 19.55 0.20
CA GLY A 208 1.18 20.42 -0.56
C GLY A 208 0.43 21.33 -1.54
N ASN A 209 1.10 22.39 -1.98
CA ASN A 209 0.55 23.34 -2.96
C ASN A 209 0.52 22.78 -4.39
N ASN A 210 0.94 21.55 -4.61
CA ASN A 210 0.92 20.93 -5.92
C ASN A 210 -0.52 20.68 -6.40
N PRO A 211 -0.96 21.28 -7.53
CA PRO A 211 -2.31 21.14 -8.04
C PRO A 211 -2.75 19.69 -8.27
N ALA A 212 -1.81 18.82 -8.66
CA ALA A 212 -2.08 17.40 -8.90
C ALA A 212 -2.59 16.67 -7.64
N TRP A 213 -2.25 17.17 -6.44
CA TRP A 213 -2.72 16.60 -5.18
C TRP A 213 -3.98 17.29 -4.64
N ALA A 214 -4.20 18.55 -5.01
CA ALA A 214 -5.35 19.34 -4.53
C ALA A 214 -6.70 18.69 -4.90
N GLU A 215 -6.78 18.05 -6.06
CA GLU A 215 -7.99 17.36 -6.54
C GLU A 215 -8.38 16.16 -5.66
N HIS A 216 -7.42 15.54 -5.00
CA HIS A 216 -7.64 14.38 -4.13
C HIS A 216 -8.16 14.75 -2.72
N TYR A 217 -8.15 16.03 -2.37
CA TYR A 217 -8.53 16.50 -1.04
C TYR A 217 -9.74 17.43 -1.04
N GLN A 218 -10.60 17.28 -2.02
CA GLN A 218 -11.87 18.03 -2.08
C GLN A 218 -12.93 17.42 -1.17
N ALA A 219 -13.96 18.20 -0.87
CA ALA A 219 -15.10 17.74 -0.11
C ALA A 219 -15.87 16.65 -0.87
N VAL A 220 -16.25 15.59 -0.18
CA VAL A 220 -16.92 14.43 -0.75
C VAL A 220 -18.37 14.74 -1.08
N THR A 221 -18.78 14.48 -2.32
CA THR A 221 -20.18 14.44 -2.74
C THR A 221 -20.82 13.09 -2.41
N ILE A 222 -22.16 13.00 -2.47
CA ILE A 222 -22.88 11.74 -2.16
C ILE A 222 -22.45 10.62 -3.12
N ASP A 223 -22.24 10.92 -4.40
CA ASP A 223 -21.84 9.91 -5.39
C ASP A 223 -20.43 9.38 -5.10
N VAL A 224 -19.49 10.26 -4.71
CA VAL A 224 -18.13 9.86 -4.29
C VAL A 224 -18.20 9.02 -3.03
N LEU A 225 -19.04 9.39 -2.05
CA LEU A 225 -19.23 8.60 -0.83
C LEU A 225 -19.75 7.19 -1.15
N VAL A 226 -20.73 7.06 -2.05
CA VAL A 226 -21.26 5.74 -2.49
C VAL A 226 -20.16 4.94 -3.18
N LYS A 227 -19.39 5.56 -4.09
CA LYS A 227 -18.22 4.90 -4.72
C LYS A 227 -17.21 4.43 -3.68
N HIS A 228 -16.88 5.27 -2.69
CA HIS A 228 -15.97 4.91 -1.60
C HIS A 228 -16.47 3.72 -0.79
N LEU A 229 -17.76 3.66 -0.46
CA LEU A 229 -18.35 2.53 0.25
C LEU A 229 -18.25 1.22 -0.57
N ILE A 230 -18.54 1.28 -1.86
CA ILE A 230 -18.42 0.13 -2.76
C ILE A 230 -16.96 -0.34 -2.85
N VAL A 231 -16.02 0.59 -3.08
CA VAL A 231 -14.58 0.28 -3.15
C VAL A 231 -14.07 -0.24 -1.82
N PHE A 232 -14.49 0.34 -0.68
CA PHE A 232 -14.12 -0.13 0.65
C PHE A 232 -14.53 -1.59 0.89
N VAL A 233 -15.74 -1.98 0.49
CA VAL A 233 -16.16 -3.38 0.55
C VAL A 233 -15.36 -4.24 -0.42
N LYS A 234 -15.17 -3.78 -1.67
CA LYS A 234 -14.39 -4.48 -2.69
C LYS A 234 -12.98 -4.82 -2.19
N VAL A 235 -12.24 -3.86 -1.63
CA VAL A 235 -10.85 -4.09 -1.20
C VAL A 235 -10.71 -5.13 -0.08
N PHE A 236 -11.76 -5.36 0.71
CA PHE A 236 -11.79 -6.45 1.70
C PHE A 236 -12.14 -7.82 1.09
N LEU A 237 -12.66 -7.87 -0.13
CA LEU A 237 -13.05 -9.11 -0.81
C LEU A 237 -12.06 -9.48 -1.92
N ASP A 238 -11.33 -8.52 -2.46
CA ASP A 238 -10.39 -8.69 -3.57
C ASP A 238 -9.25 -9.65 -3.26
N PHE A 239 -8.63 -10.12 -4.32
CA PHE A 239 -7.40 -10.93 -4.29
C PHE A 239 -7.52 -12.18 -3.41
N GLY A 240 -8.71 -12.83 -3.44
CA GLY A 240 -8.97 -14.07 -2.71
C GLY A 240 -9.35 -13.88 -1.24
N ARG A 241 -9.39 -12.65 -0.70
CA ARG A 241 -9.86 -12.38 0.68
C ARG A 241 -11.32 -12.77 0.89
N LEU A 242 -12.13 -12.80 -0.19
CA LEU A 242 -13.50 -13.34 -0.15
C LEU A 242 -13.56 -14.71 0.56
N PHE A 243 -12.60 -15.59 0.32
CA PHE A 243 -12.57 -16.93 0.93
C PHE A 243 -12.27 -16.88 2.44
N VAL A 244 -11.54 -15.86 2.91
CA VAL A 244 -11.35 -15.61 4.36
C VAL A 244 -12.70 -15.28 5.00
N TRP A 245 -13.46 -14.37 4.38
CA TRP A 245 -14.77 -13.95 4.89
C TRP A 245 -15.80 -15.07 4.82
N LEU A 246 -15.81 -15.87 3.76
CA LEU A 246 -16.66 -17.05 3.67
C LEU A 246 -16.33 -18.08 4.77
N GLY A 247 -15.04 -18.32 5.02
CA GLY A 247 -14.58 -19.17 6.11
C GLY A 247 -15.03 -18.66 7.48
N LEU A 248 -14.89 -17.36 7.73
CA LEU A 248 -15.37 -16.71 8.96
C LEU A 248 -16.89 -16.83 9.10
N LEU A 249 -17.65 -16.58 8.03
CA LEU A 249 -19.10 -16.71 8.03
C LEU A 249 -19.54 -18.13 8.43
N VAL A 250 -18.93 -19.17 7.87
CA VAL A 250 -19.21 -20.56 8.23
C VAL A 250 -18.97 -20.81 9.72
N PHE A 251 -17.85 -20.31 10.28
CA PHE A 251 -17.57 -20.46 11.71
C PHE A 251 -18.52 -19.64 12.59
N MET A 252 -18.84 -18.41 12.19
CA MET A 252 -19.80 -17.57 12.92
C MET A 252 -21.19 -18.21 13.00
N VAL A 253 -21.66 -18.79 11.91
CA VAL A 253 -22.94 -19.55 11.90
C VAL A 253 -22.87 -20.74 12.87
N LYS A 254 -21.77 -21.53 12.82
CA LYS A 254 -21.60 -22.70 13.71
C LYS A 254 -21.49 -22.33 15.19
N THR A 255 -20.86 -21.22 15.52
CA THR A 255 -20.72 -20.74 16.90
C THR A 255 -21.91 -19.87 17.34
N LYS A 256 -22.92 -19.72 16.49
CA LYS A 256 -24.09 -18.83 16.71
C LYS A 256 -23.65 -17.40 17.07
N GLY A 257 -22.61 -16.89 16.40
CA GLY A 257 -22.07 -15.56 16.62
C GLY A 257 -21.36 -15.33 17.98
N ARG A 258 -21.09 -16.40 18.74
CA ARG A 258 -20.43 -16.29 20.04
C ARG A 258 -18.93 -16.22 19.88
N PHE A 259 -18.34 -15.14 20.39
CA PHE A 259 -16.88 -14.95 20.43
C PHE A 259 -16.30 -15.37 21.78
N THR A 260 -15.18 -16.08 21.74
CA THR A 260 -14.32 -16.30 22.91
C THR A 260 -13.66 -14.97 23.35
N GLN A 261 -13.09 -14.94 24.55
CA GLN A 261 -12.40 -13.74 25.03
C GLN A 261 -11.27 -13.30 24.07
N LYS A 262 -10.45 -14.23 23.58
CA LYS A 262 -9.39 -13.93 22.58
C LYS A 262 -9.94 -13.37 21.27
N GLN A 263 -11.07 -13.90 20.78
CA GLN A 263 -11.71 -13.41 19.56
C GLN A 263 -12.28 -11.99 19.75
N LYS A 264 -12.83 -11.69 20.95
CA LYS A 264 -13.27 -10.32 21.28
C LYS A 264 -12.10 -9.34 21.26
N GLU A 265 -10.91 -9.74 21.73
CA GLU A 265 -9.68 -8.93 21.71
C GLU A 265 -9.15 -8.69 20.28
N ILE A 266 -9.59 -9.45 19.29
CA ILE A 266 -9.33 -9.19 17.85
C ILE A 266 -10.43 -8.30 17.27
N VAL A 267 -11.68 -8.73 17.37
CA VAL A 267 -12.81 -8.17 16.62
C VAL A 267 -13.13 -6.73 17.03
N TYR A 268 -13.31 -6.47 18.33
CA TYR A 268 -13.77 -5.15 18.76
C TYR A 268 -12.73 -4.04 18.61
N PRO A 269 -11.43 -4.25 18.98
CA PRO A 269 -10.41 -3.25 18.70
C PRO A 269 -10.21 -3.01 17.20
N ALA A 270 -10.19 -4.08 16.39
CA ALA A 270 -10.09 -3.96 14.93
C ALA A 270 -11.24 -3.15 14.34
N ALA A 271 -12.48 -3.43 14.77
CA ALA A 271 -13.66 -2.68 14.32
C ALA A 271 -13.56 -1.20 14.73
N GLY A 272 -13.18 -0.90 15.98
CA GLY A 272 -13.00 0.48 16.44
C GLY A 272 -11.92 1.23 15.67
N MET A 273 -10.76 0.60 15.44
CA MET A 273 -9.68 1.17 14.63
C MET A 273 -10.13 1.41 13.18
N LEU A 274 -10.84 0.44 12.59
CA LEU A 274 -11.32 0.52 11.21
C LEU A 274 -12.35 1.63 11.03
N VAL A 275 -13.26 1.83 12.00
CA VAL A 275 -14.23 2.94 11.98
C VAL A 275 -13.51 4.29 11.99
N VAL A 276 -12.53 4.49 12.86
CA VAL A 276 -11.73 5.73 12.91
C VAL A 276 -11.06 5.98 11.57
N PHE A 277 -10.44 4.96 11.00
CA PHE A 277 -9.71 5.07 9.75
C PHE A 277 -10.65 5.33 8.56
N ALA A 278 -11.80 4.63 8.51
CA ALA A 278 -12.80 4.78 7.48
C ALA A 278 -13.42 6.19 7.46
N LEU A 279 -13.66 6.80 8.63
CA LEU A 279 -14.18 8.17 8.73
C LEU A 279 -13.25 9.16 8.00
N VAL A 280 -11.93 8.99 8.11
CA VAL A 280 -10.98 9.85 7.40
C VAL A 280 -10.91 9.50 5.92
N LEU A 281 -10.90 8.22 5.54
CA LEU A 281 -10.92 7.80 4.13
C LEU A 281 -12.16 8.30 3.38
N PHE A 282 -13.29 8.42 4.07
CA PHE A 282 -14.55 8.88 3.46
C PHE A 282 -14.73 10.40 3.49
N SER A 283 -13.80 11.15 4.09
CA SER A 283 -13.92 12.61 4.24
C SER A 283 -13.35 13.42 3.07
N ASN A 284 -12.67 12.79 2.12
CA ASN A 284 -12.02 13.43 0.98
C ASN A 284 -12.15 12.59 -0.29
N THR A 285 -11.85 13.19 -1.45
CA THR A 285 -12.00 12.57 -2.77
C THR A 285 -10.88 11.60 -3.14
N ASN A 286 -9.85 11.43 -2.29
CA ASN A 286 -8.72 10.55 -2.57
C ASN A 286 -9.18 9.09 -2.77
N PRO A 287 -8.84 8.43 -3.88
CA PRO A 287 -9.22 7.06 -4.13
C PRO A 287 -8.73 6.10 -3.02
N ILE A 288 -9.60 5.16 -2.61
CA ILE A 288 -9.26 4.17 -1.59
C ILE A 288 -8.39 3.07 -2.20
N GLY A 289 -7.10 3.07 -1.87
CA GLY A 289 -6.18 2.01 -2.26
C GLY A 289 -6.17 0.84 -1.27
N HIS A 290 -6.02 -0.40 -1.77
CA HIS A 290 -5.91 -1.61 -0.93
C HIS A 290 -4.80 -1.49 0.11
N ARG A 291 -3.62 -0.98 -0.25
CA ARG A 291 -2.47 -0.82 0.65
C ARG A 291 -2.74 0.07 1.85
N TYR A 292 -3.72 1.00 1.76
CA TYR A 292 -4.10 1.85 2.90
C TYR A 292 -4.67 1.03 4.06
N LEU A 293 -5.30 -0.10 3.73
CA LEU A 293 -5.95 -1.00 4.67
C LEU A 293 -5.08 -2.21 5.03
N LEU A 294 -3.82 -2.24 4.59
CA LEU A 294 -2.90 -3.37 4.80
C LEU A 294 -2.87 -3.89 6.25
N PRO A 295 -2.75 -3.06 7.31
CA PRO A 295 -2.78 -3.56 8.68
C PRO A 295 -4.09 -4.26 9.05
N PHE A 296 -5.21 -3.86 8.44
CA PHE A 296 -6.53 -4.38 8.76
C PHE A 296 -6.82 -5.75 8.15
N TYR A 297 -6.11 -6.16 7.10
CA TYR A 297 -6.27 -7.49 6.49
C TYR A 297 -5.76 -8.62 7.38
N PHE A 298 -4.88 -8.34 8.32
CA PHE A 298 -4.40 -9.34 9.28
C PHE A 298 -5.44 -9.71 10.33
N PHE A 299 -6.39 -8.83 10.70
CA PHE A 299 -7.37 -9.12 11.74
C PHE A 299 -8.36 -10.23 11.36
N PRO A 300 -9.02 -10.22 10.17
CA PRO A 300 -9.86 -11.34 9.77
C PRO A 300 -9.09 -12.66 9.62
N LEU A 301 -7.83 -12.61 9.15
CA LEU A 301 -6.97 -13.79 9.10
C LEU A 301 -6.64 -14.30 10.51
N LEU A 302 -6.22 -13.44 11.44
CA LEU A 302 -5.98 -13.81 12.83
C LEU A 302 -7.24 -14.39 13.48
N LEU A 303 -8.41 -13.78 13.26
CA LEU A 303 -9.67 -14.29 13.75
C LEU A 303 -9.95 -15.70 13.20
N LEU A 304 -9.77 -15.91 11.90
CA LEU A 304 -9.93 -17.20 11.25
C LEU A 304 -9.02 -18.26 11.85
N LEU A 305 -7.74 -17.92 12.12
CA LEU A 305 -6.76 -18.83 12.72
C LEU A 305 -7.20 -19.33 14.09
N THR A 306 -7.90 -18.51 14.89
CA THR A 306 -8.41 -18.94 16.20
C THR A 306 -9.46 -20.06 16.12
N TYR A 307 -10.12 -20.23 14.97
CA TYR A 307 -11.08 -21.32 14.77
C TYR A 307 -10.44 -22.64 14.33
N PHE A 308 -9.18 -22.61 13.88
CA PHE A 308 -8.48 -23.82 13.45
C PHE A 308 -7.86 -24.64 14.58
N GLU A 309 -7.99 -24.23 15.84
CA GLU A 309 -7.52 -25.03 16.99
C GLU A 309 -8.13 -26.44 16.98
N HIS A 310 -7.36 -27.44 17.46
CA HIS A 310 -7.78 -28.85 17.52
C HIS A 310 -9.20 -29.07 18.11
N PRO A 311 -9.93 -30.06 17.62
CA PRO A 311 -9.56 -31.06 16.62
C PRO A 311 -9.74 -30.58 15.18
N TRP A 312 -8.89 -31.07 14.27
CA TRP A 312 -8.94 -30.82 12.83
C TRP A 312 -10.06 -31.65 12.16
N THR A 313 -11.22 -31.05 12.00
CA THR A 313 -12.34 -31.64 11.26
C THR A 313 -12.14 -31.50 9.74
N ARG A 314 -12.86 -32.33 8.95
CA ARG A 314 -12.87 -32.23 7.47
C ARG A 314 -13.22 -30.80 6.99
N LEU A 315 -14.16 -30.16 7.68
CA LEU A 315 -14.58 -28.78 7.37
C LEU A 315 -13.42 -27.79 7.58
N LYS A 316 -12.72 -27.85 8.73
CA LYS A 316 -11.57 -26.97 9.01
C LYS A 316 -10.47 -27.12 7.95
N LYS A 317 -10.15 -28.38 7.59
CA LYS A 317 -9.19 -28.68 6.53
C LYS A 317 -9.63 -28.09 5.17
N GLY A 318 -10.90 -28.26 4.82
CA GLY A 318 -11.46 -27.72 3.58
C GLY A 318 -11.40 -26.20 3.52
N ILE A 319 -11.79 -25.51 4.62
CA ILE A 319 -11.70 -24.04 4.70
C ILE A 319 -10.24 -23.57 4.63
N PHE A 320 -9.32 -24.22 5.35
CA PHE A 320 -7.89 -23.89 5.31
C PHE A 320 -7.33 -23.96 3.89
N VAL A 321 -7.61 -25.06 3.18
CA VAL A 321 -7.15 -25.24 1.78
C VAL A 321 -7.80 -24.21 0.86
N LEU A 322 -9.11 -23.98 1.00
CA LEU A 322 -9.85 -23.01 0.17
C LEU A 322 -9.30 -21.58 0.34
N VAL A 323 -9.05 -21.16 1.59
CA VAL A 323 -8.48 -19.86 1.89
C VAL A 323 -7.05 -19.76 1.36
N GLY A 324 -6.23 -20.79 1.55
CA GLY A 324 -4.88 -20.84 1.02
C GLY A 324 -4.82 -20.72 -0.50
N ILE A 325 -5.65 -21.48 -1.21
CA ILE A 325 -5.78 -21.39 -2.67
C ILE A 325 -6.28 -20.02 -3.09
N GLY A 326 -7.31 -19.47 -2.39
CA GLY A 326 -7.85 -18.15 -2.68
C GLY A 326 -6.80 -17.05 -2.60
N LEU A 327 -6.04 -16.99 -1.50
CA LEU A 327 -4.99 -15.99 -1.30
C LEU A 327 -3.83 -16.15 -2.30
N LEU A 328 -3.43 -17.40 -2.62
CA LEU A 328 -2.40 -17.66 -3.61
C LEU A 328 -2.84 -17.26 -5.03
N THR A 329 -4.06 -17.64 -5.41
CA THR A 329 -4.58 -17.29 -6.75
C THR A 329 -4.89 -15.80 -6.88
N GLY A 330 -5.11 -15.09 -5.77
CA GLY A 330 -5.32 -13.63 -5.73
C GLY A 330 -4.20 -12.84 -6.43
N HIS A 331 -2.98 -13.38 -6.49
CA HIS A 331 -1.86 -12.79 -7.22
C HIS A 331 -1.96 -12.91 -8.74
N LEU A 332 -2.92 -13.68 -9.24
CA LEU A 332 -3.16 -13.90 -10.69
C LEU A 332 -4.40 -13.15 -11.18
N TRP A 333 -5.09 -12.42 -10.29
CA TRP A 333 -6.31 -11.72 -10.68
C TRP A 333 -5.95 -10.44 -11.44
N VAL A 334 -6.37 -10.38 -12.68
CA VAL A 334 -6.24 -9.23 -13.58
C VAL A 334 -7.65 -8.87 -14.06
N TYR A 335 -8.06 -7.66 -13.75
CA TYR A 335 -9.37 -7.14 -14.15
C TYR A 335 -9.34 -6.57 -15.57
N PRO A 336 -10.50 -6.48 -16.24
CA PRO A 336 -10.62 -5.74 -17.50
C PRO A 336 -10.11 -4.29 -17.35
N PRO A 337 -9.58 -3.67 -18.41
CA PRO A 337 -9.04 -2.30 -18.36
C PRO A 337 -10.02 -1.24 -17.86
N THR A 338 -11.35 -1.46 -18.07
CA THR A 338 -12.43 -0.61 -17.59
C THR A 338 -12.72 -0.75 -16.08
N MET A 339 -12.02 -1.63 -15.38
CA MET A 339 -12.15 -1.83 -13.94
C MET A 339 -10.87 -1.47 -13.21
N ALA A 340 -10.87 -0.39 -12.44
CA ALA A 340 -9.74 0.00 -11.63
C ALA A 340 -9.28 -1.11 -10.68
N GLN A 341 -7.98 -1.41 -10.71
CA GLN A 341 -7.32 -2.42 -9.89
C GLN A 341 -6.21 -1.79 -9.03
N GLY A 342 -6.05 -2.28 -7.80
CA GLY A 342 -4.90 -1.94 -6.96
C GLY A 342 -3.67 -2.75 -7.39
N TRP A 343 -2.97 -2.29 -8.41
CA TRP A 343 -1.85 -3.01 -9.02
C TRP A 343 -0.66 -3.23 -8.07
N ASP A 344 -0.47 -2.31 -7.12
CA ASP A 344 0.53 -2.41 -6.05
C ASP A 344 0.13 -3.32 -4.88
N SER A 345 -0.99 -4.02 -5.03
CA SER A 345 -1.60 -4.82 -3.96
C SER A 345 -1.74 -6.32 -4.29
N SER A 346 -1.12 -6.75 -5.38
CA SER A 346 -0.91 -8.16 -5.75
C SER A 346 0.33 -8.28 -6.63
N LEU A 347 0.90 -9.48 -6.77
CA LEU A 347 2.04 -9.72 -7.65
C LEU A 347 1.66 -9.75 -9.15
N ALA A 348 0.39 -9.50 -9.49
CA ALA A 348 -0.08 -9.49 -10.87
C ALA A 348 0.60 -8.41 -11.73
N HIS A 349 1.14 -7.37 -11.11
CA HIS A 349 1.87 -6.30 -11.81
C HIS A 349 3.26 -6.71 -12.31
N VAL A 350 3.88 -7.75 -11.75
CA VAL A 350 5.30 -8.07 -12.03
C VAL A 350 5.63 -8.24 -13.51
N PRO A 351 4.77 -8.88 -14.34
CA PRO A 351 5.03 -8.98 -15.78
C PRO A 351 5.17 -7.61 -16.49
N TYR A 352 4.60 -6.56 -15.93
CA TYR A 352 4.68 -5.20 -16.46
C TYR A 352 6.11 -4.69 -16.62
N PHE A 353 7.02 -5.01 -15.71
CA PHE A 353 8.41 -4.53 -15.79
C PHE A 353 9.11 -4.97 -17.07
N GLU A 354 8.98 -6.25 -17.43
CA GLU A 354 9.53 -6.79 -18.66
C GLU A 354 8.83 -6.21 -19.90
N LEU A 355 7.50 -6.14 -19.88
CA LEU A 355 6.72 -5.61 -21.00
C LEU A 355 7.01 -4.13 -21.26
N LYS A 356 7.22 -3.33 -20.20
CA LYS A 356 7.65 -1.92 -20.34
C LYS A 356 9.03 -1.84 -20.97
N ALA A 357 10.00 -2.64 -20.52
CA ALA A 357 11.33 -2.64 -21.08
C ALA A 357 11.33 -3.02 -22.57
N GLU A 358 10.53 -4.02 -22.98
CA GLU A 358 10.35 -4.38 -24.41
C GLU A 358 9.73 -3.22 -25.22
N ALA A 359 8.73 -2.51 -24.66
CA ALA A 359 8.12 -1.38 -25.34
C ALA A 359 9.09 -0.21 -25.49
N MET A 360 9.90 0.10 -24.47
CA MET A 360 10.93 1.13 -24.56
C MET A 360 12.01 0.78 -25.58
N GLY A 361 12.47 -0.49 -25.60
CA GLY A 361 13.41 -0.97 -26.63
C GLY A 361 12.84 -0.91 -28.06
N PHE A 362 11.52 -1.10 -28.23
CA PHE A 362 10.85 -0.91 -29.52
C PHE A 362 10.84 0.57 -29.93
N ILE A 363 10.48 1.48 -29.04
CA ILE A 363 10.47 2.96 -29.27
C ILE A 363 11.87 3.42 -29.73
N GLU A 364 12.92 2.99 -29.05
CA GLU A 364 14.30 3.30 -29.37
C GLU A 364 14.71 2.72 -30.75
N LYS A 365 14.39 1.46 -31.00
CA LYS A 365 14.74 0.77 -32.26
C LYS A 365 14.08 1.38 -33.49
N GLU A 366 12.81 1.79 -33.40
CA GLU A 366 12.07 2.43 -34.48
C GLU A 366 12.37 3.93 -34.60
N GLY A 367 13.21 4.48 -33.72
CA GLY A 367 13.61 5.92 -33.75
C GLY A 367 12.46 6.87 -33.43
N ILE A 368 11.46 6.40 -32.66
CA ILE A 368 10.33 7.23 -32.22
C ILE A 368 10.84 8.19 -31.14
N ASP A 369 10.55 9.47 -31.30
CA ASP A 369 10.92 10.48 -30.30
C ASP A 369 10.12 10.24 -29.00
N PRO A 370 10.79 9.97 -27.85
CA PRO A 370 10.12 9.77 -26.58
C PRO A 370 9.22 10.94 -26.16
N THR A 371 9.51 12.16 -26.59
CA THR A 371 8.68 13.34 -26.30
C THR A 371 7.34 13.36 -27.04
N GLU A 372 7.21 12.57 -28.12
CA GLU A 372 5.97 12.39 -28.87
C GLU A 372 5.11 11.23 -28.32
N VAL A 373 5.62 10.48 -27.34
CA VAL A 373 4.93 9.32 -26.73
C VAL A 373 4.31 9.74 -25.42
N ALA A 374 2.98 9.77 -25.34
CA ALA A 374 2.27 9.99 -24.10
C ALA A 374 2.12 8.68 -23.30
N ALA A 375 2.34 8.75 -22.01
CA ALA A 375 2.22 7.60 -21.10
C ALA A 375 1.51 8.00 -19.80
N PRO A 376 0.78 7.05 -19.15
CA PRO A 376 0.05 7.33 -17.92
C PRO A 376 0.98 7.51 -16.72
N PHE A 377 0.36 7.82 -15.57
CA PHE A 377 1.01 7.97 -14.27
C PHE A 377 2.11 6.92 -14.06
N PHE A 378 3.21 7.35 -13.42
CA PHE A 378 4.48 6.66 -13.18
C PHE A 378 5.22 6.17 -14.46
N MET A 379 4.53 5.75 -15.51
CA MET A 379 5.18 5.23 -16.73
C MET A 379 5.97 6.30 -17.49
N TYR A 380 5.51 7.55 -17.50
CA TYR A 380 6.17 8.66 -18.20
C TYR A 380 7.49 9.08 -17.54
N ARG A 381 7.75 8.66 -16.30
CA ARG A 381 8.96 9.01 -15.57
C ARG A 381 10.20 8.31 -16.16
N PRO A 382 11.37 9.01 -16.20
CA PRO A 382 12.59 8.44 -16.75
C PRO A 382 13.11 7.27 -15.91
N ALA A 383 13.97 6.44 -16.52
CA ALA A 383 14.61 5.34 -15.83
C ALA A 383 15.48 5.79 -14.64
N GLU A 384 16.01 7.00 -14.68
CA GLU A 384 16.75 7.62 -13.58
C GLU A 384 15.96 7.63 -12.26
N ILE A 385 14.63 7.81 -12.35
CA ILE A 385 13.73 7.81 -11.18
C ILE A 385 13.14 6.42 -10.93
N THR A 386 12.76 5.68 -11.98
CA THR A 386 12.08 4.39 -11.82
C THR A 386 13.03 3.21 -11.63
N ASN A 387 14.15 3.20 -12.36
CA ASN A 387 15.12 2.11 -12.40
C ASN A 387 16.45 2.48 -11.73
N LEU A 388 16.64 3.75 -11.37
CA LEU A 388 17.93 4.32 -10.93
C LEU A 388 19.06 4.06 -11.94
N SER A 389 18.74 4.18 -13.24
CA SER A 389 19.64 3.95 -14.38
C SER A 389 19.34 4.95 -15.49
N ASN A 390 20.17 4.98 -16.52
CA ASN A 390 19.99 5.86 -17.69
C ASN A 390 19.47 5.10 -18.92
N GLU A 391 18.72 4.00 -18.70
CA GLU A 391 18.29 3.11 -19.79
C GLU A 391 17.31 3.74 -20.76
N PHE A 392 16.44 4.63 -20.30
CA PHE A 392 15.47 5.33 -21.16
C PHE A 392 15.11 6.72 -20.59
N PRO A 393 14.81 7.70 -21.48
CA PRO A 393 14.42 9.05 -21.10
C PRO A 393 12.97 9.10 -20.59
N ALA A 394 12.55 10.28 -20.14
CA ALA A 394 11.17 10.58 -19.82
C ALA A 394 10.30 10.54 -21.09
N LEU A 395 9.07 10.04 -20.92
CA LEU A 395 7.99 10.19 -21.90
C LEU A 395 7.15 11.42 -21.55
N THR A 396 6.25 11.81 -22.45
CA THR A 396 5.27 12.87 -22.15
C THR A 396 4.18 12.31 -21.22
N ARG A 397 3.75 13.10 -20.25
CA ARG A 397 2.63 12.73 -19.39
C ARG A 397 1.34 12.70 -20.21
N PHE A 398 0.59 11.60 -20.10
CA PHE A 398 -0.73 11.50 -20.70
C PHE A 398 -1.69 12.53 -20.07
N GLU A 399 -2.41 13.27 -20.95
CA GLU A 399 -3.47 14.20 -20.57
C GLU A 399 -4.65 13.99 -21.53
N SER A 400 -5.85 13.90 -20.99
CA SER A 400 -7.09 13.85 -21.79
C SER A 400 -7.43 15.24 -22.31
N PRO A 401 -7.95 15.40 -23.57
CA PRO A 401 -8.28 14.33 -24.52
C PRO A 401 -7.09 13.82 -25.31
N ILE A 402 -7.16 12.56 -25.71
CA ILE A 402 -6.10 11.84 -26.45
C ILE A 402 -5.80 12.39 -27.84
N SER A 403 -6.68 13.23 -28.39
CA SER A 403 -6.63 13.75 -29.80
C SER A 403 -5.38 14.56 -30.11
N ASN A 404 -4.64 15.04 -29.13
CA ASN A 404 -3.47 15.89 -29.32
C ASN A 404 -2.13 15.10 -29.27
N GLN A 405 -2.20 13.79 -29.17
CA GLN A 405 -1.02 12.94 -29.05
C GLN A 405 -0.69 12.25 -30.37
N LYS A 406 0.58 12.03 -30.66
CA LYS A 406 1.02 11.26 -31.83
C LYS A 406 1.12 9.77 -31.51
N TYR A 407 1.69 9.44 -30.36
CA TYR A 407 1.76 8.09 -29.85
C TYR A 407 1.24 8.00 -28.43
N ILE A 408 0.59 6.89 -28.08
CA ILE A 408 0.11 6.60 -26.72
C ILE A 408 0.61 5.23 -26.28
N LEU A 409 1.41 5.19 -25.21
CA LEU A 409 1.83 3.95 -24.56
C LEU A 409 0.77 3.57 -23.50
N PHE A 410 -0.12 2.67 -23.87
CA PHE A 410 -1.22 2.19 -23.02
C PHE A 410 -0.89 0.85 -22.35
N THR A 411 -1.36 0.68 -21.13
CA THR A 411 -1.31 -0.59 -20.39
C THR A 411 -2.54 -0.72 -19.51
N ASN A 412 -2.99 -1.96 -19.27
CA ASN A 412 -4.00 -2.19 -18.23
C ASN A 412 -3.43 -2.01 -16.80
N VAL A 413 -2.11 -1.89 -16.64
CA VAL A 413 -1.47 -1.53 -15.36
C VAL A 413 -1.49 0.00 -15.19
N SER A 414 -2.66 0.60 -15.38
CA SER A 414 -2.94 2.01 -15.17
C SER A 414 -4.43 2.21 -14.87
N ASN A 415 -4.76 3.31 -14.23
CA ASN A 415 -6.14 3.72 -13.96
C ASN A 415 -6.41 5.16 -14.50
N ASP A 416 -5.54 5.69 -15.38
CA ASP A 416 -5.60 7.08 -15.84
C ASP A 416 -6.50 7.27 -17.08
N PHE A 417 -6.75 6.20 -17.83
CA PHE A 417 -7.59 6.26 -19.03
C PHE A 417 -9.06 6.07 -18.64
N SER A 418 -9.92 6.92 -19.17
CA SER A 418 -11.37 6.73 -19.09
C SER A 418 -11.83 5.59 -20.01
N ASP A 419 -13.03 5.05 -19.78
CA ASP A 419 -13.61 4.04 -20.66
C ASP A 419 -13.79 4.57 -22.09
N ASP A 420 -14.08 5.86 -22.27
CA ASP A 420 -14.19 6.53 -23.57
C ASP A 420 -12.82 6.64 -24.26
N ASP A 421 -11.75 6.98 -23.51
CA ASP A 421 -10.39 7.01 -24.07
C ASP A 421 -9.98 5.62 -24.56
N ILE A 422 -10.24 4.56 -23.77
CA ILE A 422 -9.92 3.17 -24.15
C ILE A 422 -10.68 2.78 -25.42
N ALA A 423 -11.99 3.07 -25.47
CA ALA A 423 -12.82 2.76 -26.64
C ALA A 423 -12.36 3.50 -27.90
N LEU A 424 -11.89 4.74 -27.75
CA LEU A 424 -11.38 5.55 -28.86
C LEU A 424 -10.04 5.00 -29.37
N LEU A 425 -9.12 4.63 -28.47
CA LEU A 425 -7.84 3.99 -28.82
C LEU A 425 -8.07 2.68 -29.60
N GLU A 426 -8.94 1.82 -29.11
CA GLU A 426 -9.23 0.53 -29.76
C GLU A 426 -9.92 0.67 -31.11
N LYS A 427 -10.68 1.74 -31.34
CA LYS A 427 -11.46 1.93 -32.56
C LYS A 427 -10.72 2.70 -33.66
N GLU A 428 -9.95 3.73 -33.29
CA GLU A 428 -9.48 4.75 -34.22
C GLU A 428 -7.96 4.81 -34.36
N TRP A 429 -7.21 4.18 -33.43
CA TRP A 429 -5.75 4.25 -33.41
C TRP A 429 -5.11 2.97 -33.93
N GLU A 430 -3.98 3.10 -34.64
CA GLU A 430 -3.21 1.96 -35.13
C GLU A 430 -2.34 1.37 -34.03
N VAL A 431 -2.32 0.03 -33.92
CA VAL A 431 -1.44 -0.68 -32.99
C VAL A 431 -0.09 -0.91 -33.65
N VAL A 432 0.94 -0.19 -33.20
CA VAL A 432 2.32 -0.34 -33.72
C VAL A 432 3.18 -1.30 -32.88
N PHE A 433 2.82 -1.50 -31.61
CA PHE A 433 3.45 -2.50 -30.73
C PHE A 433 2.41 -3.09 -29.78
N TYR A 434 2.47 -4.40 -29.57
CA TYR A 434 1.62 -5.10 -28.59
C TYR A 434 2.36 -6.28 -27.98
N LYS A 435 2.38 -6.33 -26.66
CA LYS A 435 2.87 -7.49 -25.90
C LYS A 435 1.96 -7.79 -24.71
N LYS A 436 1.79 -9.08 -24.41
CA LYS A 436 0.95 -9.55 -23.30
C LYS A 436 1.62 -10.69 -22.56
N LYS A 437 1.58 -10.66 -21.22
CA LYS A 437 2.09 -11.72 -20.35
C LYS A 437 1.22 -11.84 -19.10
N MET A 438 0.72 -13.04 -18.79
CA MET A 438 -0.09 -13.34 -17.60
C MET A 438 -1.28 -12.38 -17.38
N GLY A 439 -1.93 -11.93 -18.45
CA GLY A 439 -3.06 -10.99 -18.38
C GLY A 439 -2.67 -9.50 -18.40
N VAL A 440 -1.44 -9.17 -18.08
CA VAL A 440 -0.89 -7.82 -18.24
C VAL A 440 -0.48 -7.60 -19.68
N PHE A 441 -0.73 -6.40 -20.23
CA PHE A 441 -0.31 -6.04 -21.57
C PHE A 441 0.18 -4.59 -21.65
N VAL A 442 1.02 -4.33 -22.65
CA VAL A 442 1.48 -2.99 -23.02
C VAL A 442 1.26 -2.85 -24.53
N VAL A 443 0.71 -1.72 -24.94
CA VAL A 443 0.38 -1.37 -26.33
C VAL A 443 0.94 0.01 -26.62
N LEU A 444 1.60 0.16 -27.78
CA LEU A 444 1.89 1.46 -28.33
C LEU A 444 0.92 1.71 -29.50
N TYR A 445 0.12 2.74 -29.36
CA TYR A 445 -0.79 3.21 -30.39
C TYR A 445 -0.18 4.39 -31.13
N SER A 446 -0.51 4.52 -32.45
CA SER A 446 -0.22 5.68 -33.29
C SER A 446 -1.52 6.29 -33.79
N SER A 447 -1.54 7.62 -33.89
CA SER A 447 -2.65 8.36 -34.49
C SER A 447 -2.57 8.47 -36.02
N GLU A 448 -1.44 8.05 -36.64
CA GLU A 448 -1.16 8.09 -38.10
C GLU A 448 -1.35 6.74 -38.73
#